data_2be3d537d2020ffc1de50fe6b0c0c07b
#
_entry.id   2be3d537d2020ffc1de50fe6b0c0c07b
#
_cell.length_a   1.000
_cell.length_b   1.000
_cell.length_c   1.000
_cell.angle_alpha   90.00
_cell.angle_beta   90.00
_cell.angle_gamma   90.00
#
_symmetry.space_group_name_H-M   'P 1'
#
loop_
_entity.id
_entity.type
_entity.pdbx_description
1 polymer ?
#
loop_
_entity_poly.entity_id
_entity_poly.type
_entity_poly.pdbx_seq_one_letter_code
_entity_poly.pdbx_strand_id
1 'polypeptide(L)'
;MLPIHRSFNTLSLLTLINVMLITFCFSVEKTAEKNKIDFEIHSGYFVSNKFEPKKPQSFIITNEQKIFDSAFGIAFVQGDDSNRLKEGSLKSKIVISTIKRGSFFCDYDVVSLTNNKGELELRYNLKKRESSTAEYSCPLIISIPKIDYKSVKFIENGKLIKNLK
;
A
#
# COMPACT_ATOMS: atom_id res chain seq x y z
N MET A 1 -32.53 -49.36 43.05
CA MET A 1 -32.41 -48.63 41.77
C MET A 1 -31.57 -47.39 42.01
N LEU A 2 -30.30 -47.39 41.62
CA LEU A 2 -29.37 -46.29 41.81
C LEU A 2 -29.26 -45.52 40.48
N PRO A 3 -29.29 -44.19 40.44
CA PRO A 3 -29.14 -43.40 39.22
C PRO A 3 -27.64 -43.31 38.84
N ILE A 4 -27.34 -43.63 37.60
CA ILE A 4 -26.02 -43.51 37.00
C ILE A 4 -25.81 -42.03 36.63
N HIS A 5 -24.99 -41.31 37.39
CA HIS A 5 -24.49 -39.98 37.07
C HIS A 5 -23.46 -40.09 35.94
N ARG A 6 -23.81 -39.72 34.72
CA ARG A 6 -22.84 -39.51 33.65
C ARG A 6 -22.14 -38.17 33.87
N SER A 7 -20.92 -38.24 34.39
CA SER A 7 -19.99 -37.10 34.40
C SER A 7 -19.57 -36.82 32.96
N PHE A 8 -20.10 -35.75 32.36
CA PHE A 8 -19.59 -35.25 31.10
C PHE A 8 -18.23 -34.60 31.35
N ASN A 9 -17.18 -35.17 30.73
CA ASN A 9 -15.81 -34.70 30.85
C ASN A 9 -15.67 -33.26 30.27
N THR A 10 -15.67 -32.26 31.13
CA THR A 10 -15.39 -30.85 30.78
C THR A 10 -14.02 -30.65 30.12
N LEU A 11 -13.09 -31.59 30.32
CA LEU A 11 -11.75 -31.61 29.71
C LEU A 11 -11.81 -31.80 28.19
N SER A 12 -12.77 -32.62 27.69
CA SER A 12 -12.95 -32.89 26.26
C SER A 12 -13.49 -31.66 25.48
N LEU A 13 -14.31 -30.85 26.12
CA LEU A 13 -14.88 -29.63 25.50
C LEU A 13 -13.82 -28.54 25.36
N LEU A 14 -12.92 -28.38 26.33
CA LEU A 14 -11.85 -27.39 26.31
C LEU A 14 -10.82 -27.66 25.20
N THR A 15 -10.50 -28.93 24.96
CA THR A 15 -9.57 -29.34 23.89
C THR A 15 -10.14 -29.09 22.49
N LEU A 16 -11.45 -29.28 22.29
CA LEU A 16 -12.11 -29.01 21.00
C LEU A 16 -12.12 -27.52 20.66
N ILE A 17 -12.33 -26.65 21.66
CA ILE A 17 -12.33 -25.18 21.47
C ILE A 17 -10.93 -24.69 21.10
N ASN A 18 -9.86 -25.20 21.72
CA ASN A 18 -8.49 -24.83 21.38
C ASN A 18 -8.07 -25.25 19.97
N VAL A 19 -8.46 -26.43 19.50
CA VAL A 19 -8.17 -26.90 18.14
C VAL A 19 -8.90 -26.04 17.10
N MET A 20 -10.12 -25.59 17.38
CA MET A 20 -10.90 -24.74 16.47
C MET A 20 -10.32 -23.31 16.36
N LEU A 21 -9.76 -22.75 17.45
CA LEU A 21 -9.07 -21.45 17.45
C LEU A 21 -7.77 -21.47 16.65
N ILE A 22 -6.98 -22.55 16.76
CA ILE A 22 -5.70 -22.68 16.05
C ILE A 22 -5.93 -22.81 14.54
N THR A 23 -6.96 -23.55 14.10
CA THR A 23 -7.26 -23.69 12.66
C THR A 23 -7.76 -22.39 12.04
N PHE A 24 -8.44 -21.51 12.79
CA PHE A 24 -8.90 -20.21 12.28
C PHE A 24 -7.73 -19.24 12.04
N CYS A 25 -6.72 -19.20 12.93
CA CYS A 25 -5.52 -18.36 12.74
C CYS A 25 -4.71 -18.77 11.50
N PHE A 26 -4.53 -20.05 11.25
CA PHE A 26 -3.79 -20.55 10.07
C PHE A 26 -4.48 -20.21 8.73
N SER A 27 -5.80 -20.16 8.71
CA SER A 27 -6.56 -19.84 7.49
C SER A 27 -6.47 -18.37 7.11
N VAL A 28 -6.38 -17.46 8.09
CA VAL A 28 -6.29 -16.00 7.84
C VAL A 28 -4.91 -15.60 7.31
N GLU A 29 -3.83 -16.14 7.88
CA GLU A 29 -2.47 -15.88 7.40
C GLU A 29 -2.25 -16.37 5.96
N LYS A 30 -2.70 -17.57 5.63
CA LYS A 30 -2.56 -18.17 4.31
C LYS A 30 -3.33 -17.41 3.21
N THR A 31 -4.45 -16.77 3.57
CA THR A 31 -5.24 -15.97 2.63
C THR A 31 -4.59 -14.60 2.37
N ALA A 32 -3.96 -14.00 3.37
CA ALA A 32 -3.26 -12.73 3.23
C ALA A 32 -2.01 -12.87 2.33
N GLU A 33 -1.28 -13.95 2.46
CA GLU A 33 -0.08 -14.22 1.66
C GLU A 33 -0.42 -14.49 0.18
N LYS A 34 -1.53 -15.16 -0.10
CA LYS A 34 -1.97 -15.51 -1.47
C LYS A 34 -2.34 -14.30 -2.33
N ASN A 35 -2.69 -13.17 -1.71
CA ASN A 35 -3.15 -11.98 -2.40
C ASN A 35 -2.10 -10.86 -2.47
N LYS A 36 -0.89 -11.10 -1.97
CA LYS A 36 0.19 -10.12 -1.97
C LYS A 36 0.72 -9.91 -3.38
N ILE A 37 0.96 -8.66 -3.74
CA ILE A 37 1.57 -8.25 -5.01
C ILE A 37 2.96 -7.69 -4.70
N ASP A 38 3.95 -8.14 -5.46
CA ASP A 38 5.28 -7.55 -5.43
C ASP A 38 5.26 -6.18 -6.10
N PHE A 39 5.98 -5.25 -5.51
CA PHE A 39 6.08 -3.88 -6.00
C PHE A 39 7.52 -3.38 -5.89
N GLU A 40 7.83 -2.38 -6.71
CA GLU A 40 9.09 -1.64 -6.64
C GLU A 40 8.80 -0.22 -6.16
N ILE A 41 9.62 0.31 -5.26
CA ILE A 41 9.54 1.71 -4.81
C ILE A 41 10.52 2.53 -5.63
N HIS A 42 10.06 3.68 -6.13
CA HIS A 42 10.87 4.57 -6.96
C HIS A 42 11.17 5.88 -6.23
N SER A 43 12.40 6.36 -6.43
CA SER A 43 12.91 7.62 -5.91
C SER A 43 13.61 8.44 -6.99
N GLY A 44 14.14 9.62 -6.64
CA GLY A 44 14.83 10.47 -7.59
C GLY A 44 13.88 11.26 -8.49
N TYR A 45 12.65 11.55 -8.02
CA TYR A 45 11.66 12.36 -8.72
C TYR A 45 11.24 13.56 -7.86
N PHE A 46 10.98 14.67 -8.53
CA PHE A 46 10.25 15.79 -7.93
C PHE A 46 8.83 15.85 -8.51
N VAL A 47 7.92 16.46 -7.77
CA VAL A 47 6.56 16.69 -8.22
C VAL A 47 6.51 17.99 -9.03
N SER A 48 5.92 17.94 -10.22
CA SER A 48 5.73 19.12 -11.06
C SER A 48 4.88 20.17 -10.34
N ASN A 49 5.34 21.42 -10.32
CA ASN A 49 4.62 22.54 -9.72
C ASN A 49 3.28 22.85 -10.44
N LYS A 50 3.08 22.30 -11.63
CA LYS A 50 1.83 22.43 -12.39
C LYS A 50 0.82 21.34 -12.06
N PHE A 51 1.27 20.25 -11.41
CA PHE A 51 0.41 19.12 -11.10
C PHE A 51 -0.37 19.33 -9.80
N GLU A 52 -1.65 19.64 -9.93
CA GLU A 52 -2.61 19.80 -8.81
C GLU A 52 -2.07 20.62 -7.60
N PRO A 53 -1.48 21.81 -7.80
CA PRO A 53 -0.71 22.51 -6.77
C PRO A 53 -1.52 22.92 -5.53
N LYS A 54 -2.84 23.06 -5.68
CA LYS A 54 -3.75 23.47 -4.60
C LYS A 54 -4.30 22.29 -3.77
N LYS A 55 -4.04 21.04 -4.20
CA LYS A 55 -4.51 19.88 -3.46
C LYS A 55 -3.52 19.51 -2.35
N PRO A 56 -3.95 19.36 -1.09
CA PRO A 56 -3.06 18.93 0.00
C PRO A 56 -2.58 17.49 -0.18
N GLN A 57 -3.35 16.69 -0.93
CA GLN A 57 -2.98 15.33 -1.30
C GLN A 57 -3.52 14.97 -2.69
N SER A 58 -2.68 14.35 -3.51
CA SER A 58 -3.03 13.82 -4.83
C SER A 58 -2.78 12.32 -4.90
N PHE A 59 -3.48 11.66 -5.81
CA PHE A 59 -3.37 10.21 -6.04
C PHE A 59 -3.32 9.96 -7.54
N ILE A 60 -2.42 9.08 -7.97
CA ILE A 60 -2.20 8.78 -9.39
C ILE A 60 -2.16 7.26 -9.54
N ILE A 61 -2.85 6.77 -10.57
CA ILE A 61 -2.71 5.41 -11.07
C ILE A 61 -2.57 5.54 -12.57
N THR A 62 -1.46 5.10 -13.12
CA THR A 62 -1.22 5.22 -14.56
C THR A 62 -0.25 4.17 -15.09
N ASN A 63 -0.46 3.79 -16.33
CA ASN A 63 0.51 3.09 -17.18
C ASN A 63 0.87 3.92 -18.43
N GLU A 64 0.52 5.22 -18.42
CA GLU A 64 0.79 6.15 -19.51
C GLU A 64 1.95 7.08 -19.15
N GLN A 65 2.99 7.09 -20.00
CA GLN A 65 4.16 7.95 -19.81
C GLN A 65 3.77 9.42 -19.70
N LYS A 66 2.88 9.89 -20.56
CA LYS A 66 2.42 11.29 -20.57
C LYS A 66 1.80 11.72 -19.23
N ILE A 67 1.02 10.85 -18.60
CA ILE A 67 0.40 11.13 -17.29
C ILE A 67 1.48 11.15 -16.21
N PHE A 68 2.40 10.18 -16.24
CA PHE A 68 3.53 10.13 -15.32
C PHE A 68 4.38 11.41 -15.42
N ASP A 69 4.80 11.79 -16.62
CA ASP A 69 5.64 12.97 -16.87
C ASP A 69 4.93 14.30 -16.56
N SER A 70 3.60 14.34 -16.61
CA SER A 70 2.84 15.51 -16.18
C SER A 70 2.93 15.75 -14.67
N ALA A 71 3.09 14.69 -13.90
CA ALA A 71 3.14 14.73 -12.44
C ALA A 71 4.56 14.77 -11.88
N PHE A 72 5.50 14.07 -12.54
CA PHE A 72 6.84 13.84 -12.03
C PHE A 72 7.92 14.26 -13.02
N GLY A 73 8.94 14.94 -12.51
CA GLY A 73 10.19 15.22 -13.22
C GLY A 73 11.36 14.52 -12.52
N ILE A 74 12.42 14.27 -13.27
CA ILE A 74 13.64 13.67 -12.73
C ILE A 74 14.34 14.70 -11.85
N ALA A 75 14.56 14.36 -10.57
CA ALA A 75 15.41 15.14 -9.69
C ALA A 75 16.88 14.82 -10.01
N PHE A 76 17.66 15.86 -10.35
CA PHE A 76 19.10 15.73 -10.50
C PHE A 76 19.74 15.63 -9.12
N VAL A 77 19.78 14.43 -8.56
CA VAL A 77 20.59 14.12 -7.37
C VAL A 77 21.87 13.50 -7.86
N GLN A 78 23.01 14.08 -7.47
CA GLN A 78 24.32 13.57 -7.87
C GLN A 78 24.48 12.13 -7.35
N GLY A 79 24.55 11.16 -8.26
CA GLY A 79 25.12 9.85 -7.99
C GLY A 79 24.19 8.65 -7.87
N ASP A 80 22.84 8.77 -7.78
CA ASP A 80 21.99 7.58 -7.66
C ASP A 80 20.71 7.68 -8.48
N ASP A 81 20.67 6.92 -9.57
CA ASP A 81 19.47 6.70 -10.40
C ASP A 81 18.93 5.26 -10.31
N SER A 82 19.50 4.43 -9.43
CA SER A 82 19.22 2.99 -9.31
C SER A 82 17.74 2.70 -9.04
N ASN A 83 17.05 3.59 -8.34
CA ASN A 83 15.65 3.43 -7.97
C ASN A 83 14.67 4.16 -8.91
N ARG A 84 15.14 4.65 -10.06
CA ARG A 84 14.25 5.26 -11.05
C ARG A 84 13.50 4.21 -11.85
N LEU A 85 12.30 4.57 -12.26
CA LEU A 85 11.52 3.77 -13.22
C LEU A 85 12.28 3.74 -14.55
N LYS A 86 12.62 2.55 -15.04
CA LYS A 86 13.34 2.40 -16.30
C LYS A 86 12.48 2.89 -17.46
N GLU A 87 13.11 3.50 -18.46
CA GLU A 87 12.44 3.93 -19.68
C GLU A 87 11.64 2.79 -20.32
N GLY A 88 10.42 3.08 -20.75
CA GLY A 88 9.53 2.08 -21.35
C GLY A 88 8.87 1.11 -20.38
N SER A 89 9.17 1.16 -19.07
CA SER A 89 8.59 0.25 -18.08
C SER A 89 7.06 0.32 -18.02
N LEU A 90 6.46 1.47 -18.31
CA LEU A 90 5.00 1.66 -18.25
C LEU A 90 4.24 0.86 -19.34
N LYS A 91 4.95 0.26 -20.31
CA LYS A 91 4.33 -0.72 -21.23
C LYS A 91 3.88 -1.99 -20.50
N SER A 92 4.64 -2.42 -19.47
CA SER A 92 4.42 -3.65 -18.71
C SER A 92 4.11 -3.43 -17.22
N LYS A 93 4.15 -2.18 -16.74
CA LYS A 93 3.92 -1.83 -15.35
C LYS A 93 2.81 -0.78 -15.20
N ILE A 94 2.22 -0.73 -14.02
CA ILE A 94 1.31 0.31 -13.56
C ILE A 94 2.02 1.04 -12.41
N VAL A 95 2.00 2.36 -12.44
CA VAL A 95 2.44 3.20 -11.31
C VAL A 95 1.24 3.55 -10.45
N ILE A 96 1.40 3.37 -9.15
CA ILE A 96 0.48 3.81 -8.11
C ILE A 96 1.24 4.80 -7.24
N SER A 97 0.68 5.99 -7.05
CA SER A 97 1.37 7.06 -6.32
C SER A 97 0.41 7.86 -5.46
N THR A 98 0.92 8.36 -4.34
CA THR A 98 0.31 9.44 -3.56
C THR A 98 1.32 10.55 -3.38
N ILE A 99 0.84 11.80 -3.42
CA ILE A 99 1.64 13.00 -3.23
C ILE A 99 1.04 13.77 -2.06
N LYS A 100 1.80 13.94 -0.99
CA LYS A 100 1.43 14.76 0.17
C LYS A 100 2.11 16.12 0.09
N ARG A 101 1.39 17.20 0.40
CA ARG A 101 1.95 18.57 0.37
C ARG A 101 1.78 19.25 1.72
N GLY A 102 2.76 20.07 2.06
CA GLY A 102 2.76 20.86 3.29
C GLY A 102 4.16 21.23 3.77
N SER A 103 4.23 21.94 4.91
CA SER A 103 5.50 22.37 5.52
C SER A 103 6.14 21.24 6.35
N PHE A 104 6.31 20.07 5.74
CA PHE A 104 6.89 18.88 6.36
C PHE A 104 7.57 17.99 5.32
N PHE A 105 8.54 17.20 5.76
CA PHE A 105 9.06 16.07 5.00
C PHE A 105 8.26 14.80 5.31
N CYS A 106 8.16 13.91 4.34
CA CYS A 106 7.49 12.63 4.50
C CYS A 106 8.48 11.48 4.46
N ASP A 107 8.43 10.63 5.48
CA ASP A 107 9.06 9.32 5.45
C ASP A 107 7.95 8.28 5.26
N TYR A 108 7.98 7.58 4.14
CA TYR A 108 7.02 6.53 3.80
C TYR A 108 7.61 5.15 4.08
N ASP A 109 6.80 4.29 4.69
CA ASP A 109 7.07 2.87 4.87
C ASP A 109 5.92 2.09 4.26
N VAL A 110 6.17 1.39 3.15
CA VAL A 110 5.13 0.61 2.45
C VAL A 110 5.01 -0.75 3.12
N VAL A 111 3.88 -0.96 3.78
CA VAL A 111 3.58 -2.19 4.54
C VAL A 111 3.22 -3.33 3.62
N SER A 112 2.30 -3.11 2.68
CA SER A 112 1.84 -4.14 1.76
C SER A 112 1.06 -3.57 0.58
N LEU A 113 1.06 -4.35 -0.50
CA LEU A 113 0.08 -4.21 -1.58
C LEU A 113 -0.58 -5.56 -1.80
N THR A 114 -1.91 -5.57 -1.81
CA THR A 114 -2.69 -6.80 -1.99
C THR A 114 -3.73 -6.62 -3.09
N ASN A 115 -4.11 -7.72 -3.74
CA ASN A 115 -5.21 -7.76 -4.70
C ASN A 115 -6.30 -8.70 -4.20
N ASN A 116 -7.46 -8.16 -3.90
CA ASN A 116 -8.61 -8.96 -3.54
C ASN A 116 -9.68 -8.84 -4.64
N LYS A 117 -9.70 -9.79 -5.56
CA LYS A 117 -10.68 -9.87 -6.67
C LYS A 117 -10.74 -8.60 -7.55
N GLY A 118 -9.57 -8.01 -7.81
CA GLY A 118 -9.41 -6.78 -8.58
C GLY A 118 -9.47 -5.49 -7.74
N GLU A 119 -9.68 -5.57 -6.44
CA GLU A 119 -9.50 -4.44 -5.54
C GLU A 119 -8.07 -4.44 -5.02
N LEU A 120 -7.27 -3.50 -5.49
CA LEU A 120 -5.91 -3.27 -4.99
C LEU A 120 -5.98 -2.48 -3.68
N GLU A 121 -5.20 -2.89 -2.70
CA GLU A 121 -5.11 -2.20 -1.42
C GLU A 121 -3.65 -1.91 -1.10
N LEU A 122 -3.25 -0.63 -1.21
CA LEU A 122 -1.93 -0.13 -0.85
C LEU A 122 -1.97 0.36 0.59
N ARG A 123 -1.25 -0.33 1.48
CA ARG A 123 -1.06 0.04 2.89
C ARG A 123 0.33 0.63 3.08
N TYR A 124 0.40 1.80 3.68
CA TYR A 124 1.65 2.46 4.02
C TYR A 124 1.52 3.28 5.30
N ASN A 125 2.64 3.43 5.98
CA ASN A 125 2.80 4.34 7.08
C ASN A 125 3.44 5.63 6.58
N LEU A 126 2.97 6.75 7.09
CA LEU A 126 3.51 8.08 6.84
C LEU A 126 3.94 8.70 8.15
N LYS A 127 5.23 8.97 8.30
CA LYS A 127 5.78 9.79 9.37
C LYS A 127 6.14 11.16 8.79
N LYS A 128 5.61 12.21 9.41
CA LYS A 128 5.92 13.58 9.06
C LYS A 128 7.01 14.12 9.98
N ARG A 129 7.99 14.79 9.36
CA ARG A 129 8.99 15.58 10.08
C ARG A 129 8.74 17.05 9.73
N GLU A 130 8.47 17.88 10.72
CA GLU A 130 8.21 19.30 10.51
C GLU A 130 9.40 20.01 9.88
N SER A 131 9.10 20.95 8.99
CA SER A 131 10.05 21.88 8.41
C SER A 131 9.55 23.30 8.63
N SER A 132 10.41 24.19 9.07
CA SER A 132 9.99 25.51 9.58
C SER A 132 9.70 26.57 8.51
N THR A 133 10.07 26.37 7.23
CA THR A 133 10.13 27.52 6.31
C THR A 133 9.71 27.25 4.87
N ALA A 134 9.50 26.02 4.43
CA ALA A 134 9.18 25.71 3.04
C ALA A 134 8.03 24.70 2.89
N GLU A 135 7.28 24.82 1.83
CA GLU A 135 6.31 23.80 1.43
C GLU A 135 6.98 22.74 0.54
N TYR A 136 6.70 21.50 0.83
CA TYR A 136 7.22 20.35 0.12
C TYR A 136 6.11 19.55 -0.53
N SER A 137 6.42 18.95 -1.67
CA SER A 137 5.61 17.92 -2.30
C SER A 137 6.34 16.60 -2.16
N CYS A 138 5.79 15.72 -1.33
CA CYS A 138 6.39 14.44 -0.98
C CYS A 138 5.68 13.31 -1.75
N PRO A 139 6.25 12.76 -2.82
CA PRO A 139 5.67 11.62 -3.52
C PRO A 139 6.06 10.29 -2.86
N LEU A 140 5.11 9.36 -2.78
CA LEU A 140 5.35 7.92 -2.75
C LEU A 140 5.04 7.39 -4.14
N ILE A 141 6.01 6.77 -4.81
CA ILE A 141 5.87 6.21 -6.15
C ILE A 141 6.20 4.73 -6.09
N ILE A 142 5.24 3.87 -6.40
CA ILE A 142 5.48 2.43 -6.55
C ILE A 142 5.07 1.97 -7.94
N SER A 143 5.69 0.90 -8.43
CA SER A 143 5.22 0.22 -9.63
C SER A 143 4.97 -1.26 -9.38
N ILE A 144 4.01 -1.80 -10.12
CA ILE A 144 3.61 -3.20 -10.12
C ILE A 144 3.57 -3.73 -11.55
N PRO A 145 3.66 -5.04 -11.78
CA PRO A 145 3.33 -5.62 -13.07
C PRO A 145 1.93 -5.21 -13.52
N LYS A 146 1.73 -5.05 -14.83
CA LYS A 146 0.42 -4.71 -15.39
C LYS A 146 -0.57 -5.82 -15.12
N ILE A 147 -1.63 -5.50 -14.40
CA ILE A 147 -2.71 -6.40 -14.01
C ILE A 147 -4.05 -5.70 -14.20
N ASP A 148 -5.12 -6.46 -14.36
CA ASP A 148 -6.47 -5.91 -14.34
C ASP A 148 -6.88 -5.58 -12.90
N TYR A 149 -7.47 -4.40 -12.72
CA TYR A 149 -8.00 -3.97 -11.43
C TYR A 149 -9.30 -3.18 -11.63
N LYS A 150 -10.12 -3.16 -10.59
CA LYS A 150 -11.39 -2.42 -10.52
C LYS A 150 -11.28 -1.13 -9.71
N SER A 151 -10.43 -1.17 -8.70
CA SER A 151 -10.21 -0.03 -7.80
C SER A 151 -8.88 -0.15 -7.09
N VAL A 152 -8.38 0.99 -6.60
CA VAL A 152 -7.20 1.08 -5.74
C VAL A 152 -7.55 1.84 -4.47
N LYS A 153 -7.40 1.18 -3.33
CA LYS A 153 -7.57 1.74 -1.99
C LYS A 153 -6.22 2.17 -1.43
N PHE A 154 -6.14 3.40 -0.95
CA PHE A 154 -4.97 3.94 -0.26
C PHE A 154 -5.25 3.97 1.24
N ILE A 155 -4.48 3.20 2.01
CA ILE A 155 -4.60 3.08 3.47
C ILE A 155 -3.33 3.66 4.09
N GLU A 156 -3.46 4.86 4.67
CA GLU A 156 -2.38 5.60 5.34
C GLU A 156 -2.53 5.42 6.86
N ASN A 157 -1.50 4.92 7.54
CA ASN A 157 -1.51 4.71 8.99
C ASN A 157 -2.75 3.94 9.48
N GLY A 158 -3.13 2.88 8.75
CA GLY A 158 -4.28 2.04 9.06
C GLY A 158 -5.65 2.62 8.67
N LYS A 159 -5.72 3.87 8.15
CA LYS A 159 -6.98 4.53 7.78
C LYS A 159 -7.13 4.59 6.26
N LEU A 160 -8.31 4.20 5.75
CA LEU A 160 -8.66 4.41 4.34
C LEU A 160 -8.80 5.91 4.06
N ILE A 161 -7.97 6.44 3.17
CA ILE A 161 -7.94 7.87 2.81
C ILE A 161 -8.47 8.14 1.40
N LYS A 162 -8.39 7.14 0.51
CA LYS A 162 -8.88 7.26 -0.86
C LYS A 162 -9.23 5.89 -1.44
N ASN A 163 -10.27 5.87 -2.26
CA ASN A 163 -10.59 4.76 -3.16
C ASN A 163 -10.78 5.35 -4.56
N LEU A 164 -9.95 4.93 -5.51
CA LEU A 164 -10.05 5.28 -6.92
C LEU A 164 -10.66 4.09 -7.68
N LYS A 165 -11.62 4.38 -8.52
CA LYS A 165 -12.28 3.41 -9.42
C LYS A 165 -11.87 3.70 -10.85
#